data_f4f7a357550d889f51eb817edfff34c4
#
_entry.id   f4f7a357550d889f51eb817edfff34c4
#
_cell.length_a   1.000
_cell.length_b   1.000
_cell.length_c   1.000
_cell.angle_alpha   90.00
_cell.angle_beta   90.00
_cell.angle_gamma   90.00
#
_symmetry.space_group_name_H-M   'P 1'
#
loop_
_entity.id
_entity.type
_entity.pdbx_description
1 polymer ?
#
loop_
_entity_poly.entity_id
_entity_poly.type
_entity_poly.pdbx_seq_one_letter_code
_entity_poly.pdbx_strand_id
1 'polypeptide(L)'
;MIRVTEEKFRIGLVQMTCSPDPVENVEKAAARIKDAAGMGAQVVCLQELFRSQYFCREEDARLFDLAETIPGPTTDRLSQVAKENGVVLVASLFEKRAQGLYHNTAAMIDADGALLGIYRKMHIPDDPLYFEKFYFTPGDTGFRNFDTKAGRIATLVCWDQWYPEGARIAAMGGASVLFYPTAIGWHPAEKSEFGEAQYDAWKTIQRAHAIANGVYVAAVNRVGFEGPPDHGLEFWGGSFIADPFGRVIAQASHDKEEILIADVDPRVIDETRRNWPFLRDRRIDAYAPIVNRMLIG
;
A
#
# COMPACT_ATOMS: atom_id res chain seq x y z
N MET A 1 8.45 24.71 8.77
CA MET A 1 7.66 24.07 9.86
C MET A 1 6.68 23.12 9.20
N ILE A 2 6.76 21.83 9.50
CA ILE A 2 5.81 20.82 9.00
C ILE A 2 4.49 21.09 9.74
N ARG A 3 3.42 21.44 9.00
CA ARG A 3 2.07 21.50 9.59
C ARG A 3 1.62 20.05 9.81
N VAL A 4 1.72 19.57 11.03
CA VAL A 4 0.99 18.36 11.44
C VAL A 4 -0.46 18.82 11.67
N THR A 5 -1.39 18.33 10.88
CA THR A 5 -2.81 18.54 11.15
C THR A 5 -3.14 17.82 12.46
N GLU A 6 -3.66 18.55 13.44
CA GLU A 6 -4.12 17.99 14.72
C GLU A 6 -5.54 17.41 14.62
N GLU A 7 -6.18 17.60 13.48
CA GLU A 7 -7.55 17.16 13.25
C GLU A 7 -7.61 15.66 12.92
N LYS A 8 -8.62 15.01 13.48
CA LYS A 8 -8.96 13.63 13.13
C LYS A 8 -9.41 13.55 11.69
N PHE A 9 -9.01 12.49 11.01
CA PHE A 9 -9.52 12.16 9.70
C PHE A 9 -9.82 10.66 9.59
N ARG A 10 -10.62 10.29 8.61
CA ARG A 10 -11.06 8.91 8.41
C ARG A 10 -10.42 8.33 7.16
N ILE A 11 -9.92 7.10 7.28
CA ILE A 11 -9.34 6.38 6.16
C ILE A 11 -10.23 5.21 5.75
N GLY A 12 -10.22 4.91 4.45
CA GLY A 12 -10.90 3.78 3.84
C GLY A 12 -9.91 2.87 3.09
N LEU A 13 -10.06 1.57 3.23
CA LEU A 13 -9.32 0.56 2.44
C LEU A 13 -10.31 -0.20 1.58
N VAL A 14 -10.03 -0.34 0.29
CA VAL A 14 -10.88 -1.07 -0.65
C VAL A 14 -10.21 -2.40 -0.98
N GLN A 15 -10.72 -3.48 -0.40
CA GLN A 15 -10.38 -4.85 -0.74
C GLN A 15 -11.35 -5.34 -1.82
N MET A 16 -10.85 -5.66 -3.01
CA MET A 16 -11.71 -6.10 -4.12
C MET A 16 -11.05 -7.17 -4.99
N THR A 17 -11.87 -7.90 -5.75
CA THR A 17 -11.43 -8.78 -6.84
C THR A 17 -11.16 -7.98 -8.11
N CYS A 18 -10.32 -8.51 -9.00
CA CYS A 18 -10.10 -7.92 -10.31
C CYS A 18 -10.55 -8.87 -11.43
N SER A 19 -11.24 -8.31 -12.42
CA SER A 19 -11.56 -9.00 -13.67
C SER A 19 -10.39 -8.89 -14.68
N PRO A 20 -10.42 -9.67 -15.77
CA PRO A 20 -9.45 -9.51 -16.85
C PRO A 20 -9.54 -8.15 -17.57
N ASP A 21 -10.68 -7.46 -17.51
CA ASP A 21 -10.89 -6.18 -18.17
C ASP A 21 -10.41 -5.00 -17.31
N PRO A 22 -9.34 -4.28 -17.72
CA PRO A 22 -8.84 -3.13 -16.99
C PRO A 22 -9.83 -1.98 -16.81
N VAL A 23 -10.74 -1.77 -17.79
CA VAL A 23 -11.73 -0.70 -17.73
C VAL A 23 -12.78 -1.01 -16.67
N GLU A 24 -13.25 -2.26 -16.63
CA GLU A 24 -14.18 -2.73 -15.60
C GLU A 24 -13.60 -2.55 -14.19
N ASN A 25 -12.32 -2.87 -14.00
CA ASN A 25 -11.65 -2.71 -12.71
C ASN A 25 -11.52 -1.25 -12.28
N VAL A 26 -11.23 -0.34 -13.20
CA VAL A 26 -11.16 1.11 -12.91
C VAL A 26 -12.54 1.65 -12.51
N GLU A 27 -13.60 1.29 -13.22
CA GLU A 27 -14.96 1.76 -12.88
C GLU A 27 -15.47 1.11 -11.58
N LYS A 28 -15.12 -0.15 -11.32
CA LYS A 28 -15.40 -0.80 -10.04
C LYS A 28 -14.68 -0.08 -8.89
N ALA A 29 -13.40 0.24 -9.06
CA ALA A 29 -12.64 1.01 -8.07
C ALA A 29 -13.27 2.40 -7.84
N ALA A 30 -13.69 3.09 -8.91
CA ALA A 30 -14.38 4.38 -8.83
C ALA A 30 -15.67 4.28 -7.99
N ALA A 31 -16.48 3.24 -8.23
CA ALA A 31 -17.69 2.99 -7.44
C ALA A 31 -17.37 2.73 -5.97
N ARG A 32 -16.37 1.89 -5.67
CA ARG A 32 -15.93 1.59 -4.31
C ARG A 32 -15.33 2.79 -3.58
N ILE A 33 -14.63 3.68 -4.29
CA ILE A 33 -14.14 4.96 -3.73
C ILE A 33 -15.34 5.82 -3.31
N LYS A 34 -16.36 5.93 -4.16
CA LYS A 34 -17.60 6.66 -3.85
C LYS A 34 -18.30 6.07 -2.63
N ASP A 35 -18.39 4.73 -2.54
CA ASP A 35 -18.98 4.05 -1.37
C ASP A 35 -18.19 4.37 -0.10
N ALA A 36 -16.86 4.29 -0.14
CA ALA A 36 -15.97 4.63 0.98
C ALA A 36 -16.13 6.11 1.41
N ALA A 37 -16.23 7.03 0.45
CA ALA A 37 -16.50 8.44 0.72
C ALA A 37 -17.87 8.62 1.40
N GLY A 38 -18.90 7.90 0.93
CA GLY A 38 -20.23 7.86 1.54
C GLY A 38 -20.23 7.34 2.98
N MET A 39 -19.27 6.48 3.34
CA MET A 39 -19.02 6.01 4.70
C MET A 39 -18.15 6.99 5.53
N GLY A 40 -17.78 8.13 4.93
CA GLY A 40 -17.04 9.23 5.56
C GLY A 40 -15.52 9.13 5.44
N ALA A 41 -14.97 8.29 4.57
CA ALA A 41 -13.54 8.26 4.31
C ALA A 41 -13.08 9.59 3.67
N GLN A 42 -11.97 10.15 4.15
CA GLN A 42 -11.29 11.32 3.60
C GLN A 42 -10.02 10.93 2.84
N VAL A 43 -9.48 9.74 3.12
CA VAL A 43 -8.39 9.10 2.37
C VAL A 43 -8.83 7.70 2.02
N VAL A 44 -8.73 7.31 0.75
CA VAL A 44 -9.05 5.96 0.29
C VAL A 44 -7.83 5.32 -0.35
N CYS A 45 -7.48 4.13 0.09
CA CYS A 45 -6.39 3.35 -0.49
C CYS A 45 -6.94 2.13 -1.23
N LEU A 46 -6.52 1.98 -2.48
CA LEU A 46 -6.79 0.81 -3.30
C LEU A 46 -5.67 -0.23 -3.14
N GLN A 47 -5.95 -1.48 -3.45
CA GLN A 47 -4.96 -2.55 -3.49
C GLN A 47 -3.90 -2.35 -4.59
N GLU A 48 -2.80 -3.08 -4.51
CA GLU A 48 -1.72 -3.05 -5.51
C GLU A 48 -2.20 -3.49 -6.89
N LEU A 49 -1.78 -2.74 -7.93
CA LEU A 49 -2.05 -3.04 -9.35
C LEU A 49 -3.53 -3.32 -9.65
N PHE A 50 -4.42 -2.58 -8.99
CA PHE A 50 -5.86 -2.83 -8.98
C PHE A 50 -6.54 -2.79 -10.36
N ARG A 51 -5.86 -2.19 -11.36
CA ARG A 51 -6.40 -2.02 -12.73
C ARG A 51 -6.51 -3.32 -13.50
N SER A 52 -5.75 -4.35 -13.12
CA SER A 52 -5.74 -5.64 -13.82
C SER A 52 -5.72 -6.81 -12.85
N GLN A 53 -5.98 -8.01 -13.34
CA GLN A 53 -5.52 -9.20 -12.65
C GLN A 53 -4.01 -9.14 -12.45
N TYR A 54 -3.51 -9.84 -11.43
CA TYR A 54 -2.08 -9.85 -11.10
C TYR A 54 -1.29 -10.60 -12.16
N PHE A 55 -0.76 -9.85 -13.11
CA PHE A 55 -0.08 -10.38 -14.30
C PHE A 55 1.32 -10.93 -14.02
N CYS A 56 1.94 -10.55 -12.89
CA CYS A 56 3.31 -10.99 -12.55
C CYS A 56 3.41 -12.47 -12.19
N ARG A 57 2.32 -13.26 -12.33
CA ARG A 57 2.34 -14.72 -12.17
C ARG A 57 3.12 -15.44 -13.28
N GLU A 58 3.36 -14.77 -14.38
CA GLU A 58 4.07 -15.30 -15.56
C GLU A 58 4.95 -14.21 -16.18
N GLU A 59 5.97 -14.62 -16.90
CA GLU A 59 6.83 -13.73 -17.67
C GLU A 59 6.33 -13.70 -19.13
N ASP A 60 5.50 -12.70 -19.45
CA ASP A 60 4.95 -12.49 -20.78
C ASP A 60 5.12 -11.04 -21.24
N ALA A 61 5.95 -10.84 -22.27
CA ALA A 61 6.23 -9.50 -22.79
C ALA A 61 4.99 -8.77 -23.33
N ARG A 62 3.91 -9.48 -23.69
CA ARG A 62 2.65 -8.87 -24.14
C ARG A 62 1.95 -8.10 -23.00
N LEU A 63 2.18 -8.49 -21.73
CA LEU A 63 1.56 -7.85 -20.57
C LEU A 63 2.15 -6.48 -20.24
N PHE A 64 3.27 -6.08 -20.87
CA PHE A 64 3.74 -4.69 -20.81
C PHE A 64 2.75 -3.70 -21.44
N ASP A 65 1.84 -4.17 -22.30
CA ASP A 65 0.79 -3.32 -22.89
C ASP A 65 -0.27 -2.90 -21.87
N LEU A 66 -0.31 -3.51 -20.68
CA LEU A 66 -1.13 -3.07 -19.56
C LEU A 66 -0.62 -1.77 -18.89
N ALA A 67 0.63 -1.40 -19.14
CA ALA A 67 1.24 -0.24 -18.50
C ALA A 67 0.71 1.09 -19.07
N GLU A 68 0.53 2.08 -18.20
CA GLU A 68 0.14 3.44 -18.56
C GLU A 68 1.18 4.46 -18.09
N THR A 69 1.24 5.62 -18.72
CA THR A 69 2.00 6.76 -18.18
C THR A 69 1.34 7.29 -16.91
N ILE A 70 2.11 7.92 -16.05
CA ILE A 70 1.61 8.69 -14.90
C ILE A 70 2.15 10.13 -15.01
N PRO A 71 1.28 11.15 -15.24
CA PRO A 71 -0.17 11.07 -15.46
C PRO A 71 -0.57 10.32 -16.74
N GLY A 72 -1.78 9.75 -16.73
CA GLY A 72 -2.34 8.98 -17.83
C GLY A 72 -3.82 8.65 -17.58
N PRO A 73 -4.45 7.86 -18.47
CA PRO A 73 -5.90 7.68 -18.47
C PRO A 73 -6.49 7.26 -17.11
N THR A 74 -5.86 6.30 -16.43
CA THR A 74 -6.35 5.86 -15.12
C THR A 74 -6.17 6.94 -14.05
N THR A 75 -5.04 7.65 -14.00
CA THR A 75 -4.86 8.75 -13.04
C THR A 75 -5.81 9.91 -13.33
N ASP A 76 -6.12 10.21 -14.59
CA ASP A 76 -7.08 11.25 -14.96
C ASP A 76 -8.49 10.89 -14.48
N ARG A 77 -8.90 9.63 -14.68
CA ARG A 77 -10.20 9.12 -14.17
C ARG A 77 -10.26 9.17 -12.64
N LEU A 78 -9.21 8.72 -11.95
CA LEU A 78 -9.13 8.76 -10.49
C LEU A 78 -9.08 10.19 -9.94
N SER A 79 -8.43 11.13 -10.62
CA SER A 79 -8.43 12.55 -10.27
C SER A 79 -9.83 13.15 -10.32
N GLN A 80 -10.62 12.79 -11.33
CA GLN A 80 -12.02 13.17 -11.39
C GLN A 80 -12.82 12.57 -10.22
N VAL A 81 -12.66 11.28 -9.94
CA VAL A 81 -13.35 10.58 -8.83
C VAL A 81 -12.96 11.19 -7.48
N ALA A 82 -11.66 11.47 -7.25
CA ALA A 82 -11.17 12.13 -6.06
C ALA A 82 -11.85 13.49 -5.82
N LYS A 83 -11.88 14.32 -6.86
CA LYS A 83 -12.50 15.65 -6.84
C LYS A 83 -14.03 15.59 -6.61
N GLU A 84 -14.73 14.70 -7.30
CA GLU A 84 -16.19 14.53 -7.18
C GLU A 84 -16.61 14.09 -5.77
N ASN A 85 -15.78 13.30 -5.09
CA ASN A 85 -16.07 12.76 -3.76
C ASN A 85 -15.33 13.48 -2.63
N GLY A 86 -14.42 14.42 -2.93
CA GLY A 86 -13.67 15.17 -1.96
C GLY A 86 -12.69 14.31 -1.13
N VAL A 87 -12.11 13.25 -1.72
CA VAL A 87 -11.25 12.29 -1.04
C VAL A 87 -9.83 12.23 -1.62
N VAL A 88 -8.85 12.04 -0.75
CA VAL A 88 -7.48 11.72 -1.14
C VAL A 88 -7.40 10.27 -1.58
N LEU A 89 -6.65 9.97 -2.64
CA LEU A 89 -6.48 8.59 -3.13
C LEU A 89 -5.02 8.15 -3.08
N VAL A 90 -4.84 6.89 -2.68
CA VAL A 90 -3.60 6.12 -2.83
C VAL A 90 -3.89 4.99 -3.82
N ALA A 91 -3.28 5.02 -5.01
CA ALA A 91 -3.58 4.09 -6.08
C ALA A 91 -2.31 3.51 -6.71
N SER A 92 -2.10 2.20 -6.58
CA SER A 92 -0.96 1.49 -7.18
C SER A 92 -1.27 1.09 -8.62
N LEU A 93 -0.35 1.41 -9.54
CA LEU A 93 -0.49 1.27 -10.99
C LEU A 93 0.77 0.69 -11.62
N PHE A 94 0.62 0.08 -12.80
CA PHE A 94 1.73 -0.29 -13.67
C PHE A 94 2.14 0.92 -14.51
N GLU A 95 3.24 1.57 -14.12
CA GLU A 95 3.76 2.78 -14.77
C GLU A 95 4.64 2.45 -15.97
N LYS A 96 4.33 3.01 -17.13
CA LYS A 96 5.24 3.14 -18.26
C LYS A 96 5.95 4.48 -18.19
N ARG A 97 7.14 4.53 -17.61
CA ARG A 97 7.93 5.75 -17.48
C ARG A 97 8.55 6.21 -18.80
N ALA A 98 9.04 5.23 -19.58
CA ALA A 98 9.64 5.42 -20.88
C ALA A 98 9.57 4.10 -21.67
N GLN A 99 10.02 4.12 -22.93
CA GLN A 99 10.17 2.88 -23.71
C GLN A 99 11.15 1.92 -23.02
N GLY A 100 10.67 0.71 -22.68
CA GLY A 100 11.46 -0.30 -22.00
C GLY A 100 11.76 -0.02 -20.53
N LEU A 101 11.14 1.00 -19.90
CA LEU A 101 11.34 1.33 -18.50
C LEU A 101 9.99 1.43 -17.77
N TYR A 102 9.77 0.52 -16.83
CA TYR A 102 8.50 0.35 -16.15
C TYR A 102 8.67 0.24 -14.64
N HIS A 103 7.64 0.64 -13.88
CA HIS A 103 7.63 0.56 -12.43
C HIS A 103 6.26 0.14 -11.89
N ASN A 104 6.27 -0.45 -10.70
CA ASN A 104 5.10 -0.54 -9.86
C ASN A 104 5.04 0.75 -9.03
N THR A 105 4.01 1.57 -9.25
CA THR A 105 3.99 2.96 -8.80
C THR A 105 2.68 3.29 -8.09
N ALA A 106 2.76 3.80 -6.87
CA ALA A 106 1.62 4.37 -6.17
C ALA A 106 1.50 5.87 -6.51
N ALA A 107 0.38 6.26 -7.09
CA ALA A 107 0.00 7.64 -7.32
C ALA A 107 -0.74 8.19 -6.11
N MET A 108 -0.38 9.40 -5.68
CA MET A 108 -1.05 10.14 -4.62
C MET A 108 -1.86 11.28 -5.24
N ILE A 109 -3.18 11.22 -5.11
CA ILE A 109 -4.11 12.22 -5.66
C ILE A 109 -4.83 12.91 -4.50
N ASP A 110 -4.82 14.24 -4.46
CA ASP A 110 -5.48 15.01 -3.41
C ASP A 110 -6.99 15.12 -3.64
N ALA A 111 -7.72 15.54 -2.62
CA ALA A 111 -9.18 15.67 -2.61
C ALA A 111 -9.75 16.68 -3.62
N ASP A 112 -8.92 17.52 -4.25
CA ASP A 112 -9.32 18.38 -5.37
C ASP A 112 -9.02 17.78 -6.74
N GLY A 113 -8.48 16.54 -6.78
CA GLY A 113 -8.07 15.84 -7.97
C GLY A 113 -6.64 16.13 -8.42
N ALA A 114 -5.87 16.93 -7.69
CA ALA A 114 -4.47 17.19 -8.03
C ALA A 114 -3.59 15.95 -7.78
N LEU A 115 -2.78 15.57 -8.76
CA LEU A 115 -1.72 14.57 -8.58
C LEU A 115 -0.58 15.19 -7.78
N LEU A 116 -0.48 14.85 -6.49
CA LEU A 116 0.57 15.37 -5.59
C LEU A 116 1.96 14.79 -5.89
N GLY A 117 2.00 13.62 -6.46
CA GLY A 117 3.23 12.92 -6.82
C GLY A 117 3.08 11.41 -6.80
N ILE A 118 4.22 10.74 -6.86
CA ILE A 118 4.29 9.28 -6.96
C ILE A 118 5.33 8.70 -6.00
N TYR A 119 5.10 7.43 -5.63
CA TYR A 119 6.08 6.56 -5.00
C TYR A 119 6.28 5.32 -5.88
N ARG A 120 7.51 5.03 -6.28
CA ARG A 120 7.86 3.81 -7.01
C ARG A 120 8.33 2.75 -6.04
N LYS A 121 7.75 1.56 -6.09
CA LYS A 121 8.09 0.40 -5.24
C LYS A 121 9.60 0.16 -5.23
N MET A 122 10.20 0.22 -4.05
CA MET A 122 11.66 0.13 -3.88
C MET A 122 12.14 -1.32 -3.92
N HIS A 123 11.41 -2.23 -3.29
CA HIS A 123 11.76 -3.64 -3.20
C HIS A 123 10.88 -4.45 -4.15
N ILE A 124 11.50 -5.10 -5.12
CA ILE A 124 10.82 -5.88 -6.15
C ILE A 124 11.04 -7.37 -5.87
N PRO A 125 9.98 -8.16 -5.61
CA PRO A 125 10.09 -9.60 -5.40
C PRO A 125 10.43 -10.34 -6.68
N ASP A 126 10.94 -11.55 -6.52
CA ASP A 126 11.22 -12.50 -7.59
C ASP A 126 11.09 -13.93 -7.05
N ASP A 127 9.86 -14.31 -6.79
CA ASP A 127 9.48 -15.62 -6.26
C ASP A 127 8.52 -16.34 -7.23
N PRO A 128 8.35 -17.63 -7.14
CA PRO A 128 7.36 -18.34 -7.94
C PRO A 128 5.97 -17.70 -7.87
N LEU A 129 5.38 -17.40 -9.02
CA LEU A 129 4.14 -16.67 -9.23
C LEU A 129 4.20 -15.17 -8.82
N TYR A 130 5.39 -14.65 -8.52
CA TYR A 130 5.65 -13.23 -8.23
C TYR A 130 6.87 -12.73 -9.00
N PHE A 131 6.89 -12.94 -10.35
CA PHE A 131 7.99 -12.56 -11.24
C PHE A 131 8.00 -11.06 -11.52
N GLU A 132 7.96 -10.24 -10.48
CA GLU A 132 7.88 -8.79 -10.62
C GLU A 132 9.15 -8.18 -11.21
N LYS A 133 10.32 -8.80 -11.02
CA LYS A 133 11.59 -8.32 -11.61
C LYS A 133 11.62 -8.39 -13.13
N PHE A 134 10.80 -9.24 -13.75
CA PHE A 134 10.64 -9.24 -15.20
C PHE A 134 10.02 -7.94 -15.71
N TYR A 135 9.10 -7.36 -14.94
CA TYR A 135 8.32 -6.19 -15.33
C TYR A 135 8.88 -4.87 -14.79
N PHE A 136 9.36 -4.84 -13.56
CA PHE A 136 9.60 -3.59 -12.84
C PHE A 136 11.06 -3.32 -12.54
N THR A 137 11.46 -2.09 -12.84
CA THR A 137 12.69 -1.51 -12.30
C THR A 137 12.44 -1.05 -10.86
N PRO A 138 13.37 -1.28 -9.92
CA PRO A 138 13.28 -0.74 -8.56
C PRO A 138 13.05 0.77 -8.54
N GLY A 139 12.35 1.24 -7.52
CA GLY A 139 12.03 2.66 -7.36
C GLY A 139 13.26 3.54 -7.15
N ASP A 140 13.22 4.73 -7.70
CA ASP A 140 14.29 5.73 -7.65
C ASP A 140 13.84 7.08 -7.08
N THR A 141 12.61 7.14 -6.53
CA THR A 141 12.06 8.36 -5.92
C THR A 141 12.38 8.49 -4.42
N GLY A 142 12.97 7.45 -3.82
CA GLY A 142 13.14 7.34 -2.38
C GLY A 142 11.83 7.14 -1.63
N PHE A 143 11.90 7.02 -0.30
CA PHE A 143 10.71 6.95 0.57
C PHE A 143 10.15 8.34 0.78
N ARG A 144 8.90 8.56 0.37
CA ARG A 144 8.28 9.88 0.29
C ARG A 144 7.07 10.00 1.21
N ASN A 145 6.89 11.21 1.73
CA ASN A 145 5.68 11.60 2.43
C ASN A 145 4.94 12.64 1.59
N PHE A 146 3.61 12.68 1.74
CA PHE A 146 2.74 13.57 0.98
C PHE A 146 1.89 14.37 1.95
N ASP A 147 1.92 15.69 1.77
CA ASP A 147 1.02 16.62 2.47
C ASP A 147 -0.29 16.67 1.68
N THR A 148 -1.34 16.12 2.26
CA THR A 148 -2.68 16.07 1.67
C THR A 148 -3.65 16.94 2.45
N LYS A 149 -4.85 17.18 1.90
CA LYS A 149 -5.91 17.91 2.62
C LYS A 149 -6.39 17.19 3.88
N ALA A 150 -6.23 15.86 3.97
CA ALA A 150 -6.60 15.10 5.16
C ALA A 150 -5.48 15.04 6.21
N GLY A 151 -4.20 15.14 5.79
CA GLY A 151 -3.05 15.04 6.69
C GLY A 151 -1.80 14.60 5.95
N ARG A 152 -0.69 14.47 6.69
CA ARG A 152 0.57 13.97 6.14
C ARG A 152 0.62 12.46 6.20
N ILE A 153 0.72 11.82 5.05
CA ILE A 153 0.67 10.36 4.88
C ILE A 153 1.83 9.85 4.03
N ALA A 154 2.10 8.56 4.10
CA ALA A 154 3.06 7.91 3.22
C ALA A 154 2.46 6.61 2.64
N THR A 155 2.97 6.20 1.51
CA THR A 155 2.68 4.90 0.93
C THR A 155 3.97 4.18 0.58
N LEU A 156 3.98 2.90 0.86
CA LEU A 156 4.94 1.91 0.39
C LEU A 156 4.11 0.84 -0.34
N VAL A 157 4.73 -0.06 -1.10
CA VAL A 157 3.95 -1.03 -1.90
C VAL A 157 4.41 -2.45 -1.61
N CYS A 158 3.47 -3.29 -1.20
CA CYS A 158 3.56 -4.75 -1.09
C CYS A 158 4.89 -5.23 -0.46
N TRP A 159 5.86 -5.70 -1.27
CA TRP A 159 7.13 -6.25 -0.79
C TRP A 159 7.92 -5.33 0.13
N ASP A 160 7.73 -4.00 0.00
CA ASP A 160 8.30 -3.02 0.94
C ASP A 160 7.88 -3.26 2.39
N GLN A 161 6.74 -3.93 2.61
CA GLN A 161 6.19 -4.23 3.94
C GLN A 161 7.09 -5.12 4.79
N TRP A 162 8.00 -5.88 4.19
CA TRP A 162 8.92 -6.75 4.89
C TRP A 162 10.16 -6.04 5.44
N TYR A 163 10.40 -4.79 4.99
CA TYR A 163 11.60 -4.01 5.29
C TYR A 163 11.29 -2.87 6.27
N PRO A 164 11.74 -2.96 7.53
CA PRO A 164 11.44 -1.95 8.55
C PRO A 164 12.05 -0.58 8.25
N GLU A 165 13.08 -0.51 7.42
CA GLU A 165 13.78 0.72 7.06
C GLU A 165 12.85 1.71 6.35
N GLY A 166 12.04 1.23 5.40
CA GLY A 166 11.08 2.07 4.66
C GLY A 166 10.03 2.68 5.59
N ALA A 167 9.43 1.86 6.46
CA ALA A 167 8.48 2.32 7.48
C ALA A 167 9.09 3.36 8.41
N ARG A 168 10.34 3.14 8.85
CA ARG A 168 11.07 4.05 9.72
C ARG A 168 11.33 5.39 9.06
N ILE A 169 11.80 5.41 7.81
CA ILE A 169 12.09 6.64 7.07
C ILE A 169 10.80 7.44 6.86
N ALA A 170 9.72 6.79 6.45
CA ALA A 170 8.43 7.45 6.25
C ALA A 170 7.88 8.04 7.56
N ALA A 171 7.96 7.30 8.67
CA ALA A 171 7.54 7.80 9.99
C ALA A 171 8.40 8.98 10.48
N MET A 172 9.72 8.94 10.23
CA MET A 172 10.62 10.07 10.52
C MET A 172 10.31 11.29 9.67
N GLY A 173 9.80 11.08 8.44
CA GLY A 173 9.29 12.13 7.58
C GLY A 173 7.97 12.75 8.05
N GLY A 174 7.36 12.24 9.14
CA GLY A 174 6.18 12.81 9.78
C GLY A 174 4.85 12.22 9.29
N ALA A 175 4.86 11.05 8.63
CA ALA A 175 3.61 10.38 8.26
C ALA A 175 2.80 9.98 9.49
N SER A 176 1.49 10.27 9.47
CA SER A 176 0.52 9.80 10.46
C SER A 176 0.04 8.37 10.15
N VAL A 177 -0.02 8.04 8.86
CA VAL A 177 -0.42 6.72 8.35
C VAL A 177 0.58 6.24 7.31
N LEU A 178 0.95 4.97 7.40
CA LEU A 178 1.68 4.24 6.36
C LEU A 178 0.69 3.34 5.64
N PHE A 179 0.45 3.60 4.36
CA PHE A 179 -0.37 2.74 3.51
C PHE A 179 0.50 1.70 2.80
N TYR A 180 -0.01 0.48 2.70
CA TYR A 180 0.59 -0.63 1.97
C TYR A 180 -0.42 -1.25 0.99
N PRO A 181 -0.58 -0.67 -0.22
CA PRO A 181 -1.19 -1.40 -1.33
C PRO A 181 -0.47 -2.72 -1.56
N THR A 182 -1.23 -3.82 -1.57
CA THR A 182 -0.65 -5.17 -1.58
C THR A 182 -1.40 -6.10 -2.53
N ALA A 183 -0.67 -7.04 -3.12
CA ALA A 183 -1.18 -8.19 -3.84
C ALA A 183 -0.39 -9.43 -3.36
N ILE A 184 -0.83 -10.05 -2.29
CA ILE A 184 -0.20 -11.22 -1.70
C ILE A 184 -1.24 -12.31 -1.41
N GLY A 185 -0.89 -13.55 -1.67
CA GLY A 185 -1.78 -14.68 -1.52
C GLY A 185 -1.02 -15.97 -1.24
N TRP A 186 -1.77 -17.04 -1.12
CA TRP A 186 -1.22 -18.37 -0.95
C TRP A 186 -0.90 -19.00 -2.29
N HIS A 187 0.30 -19.56 -2.39
CA HIS A 187 0.59 -20.54 -3.41
C HIS A 187 -0.20 -21.82 -3.09
N PRO A 188 -1.00 -22.38 -4.03
CA PRO A 188 -1.86 -23.53 -3.74
C PRO A 188 -1.10 -24.73 -3.15
N ALA A 189 0.14 -24.99 -3.60
CA ALA A 189 0.96 -26.09 -3.13
C ALA A 189 1.48 -25.92 -1.68
N GLU A 190 1.53 -24.68 -1.18
CA GLU A 190 2.12 -24.36 0.13
C GLU A 190 1.06 -24.03 1.18
N LYS A 191 -0.16 -23.69 0.75
CA LYS A 191 -1.22 -23.17 1.63
C LYS A 191 -1.50 -24.05 2.81
N SER A 192 -1.55 -25.39 2.62
CA SER A 192 -1.89 -26.34 3.69
C SER A 192 -0.81 -26.47 4.75
N GLU A 193 0.46 -26.22 4.41
CA GLU A 193 1.60 -26.36 5.31
C GLU A 193 2.00 -25.02 5.94
N PHE A 194 2.07 -23.96 5.13
CA PHE A 194 2.65 -22.68 5.53
C PHE A 194 1.64 -21.51 5.58
N GLY A 195 0.43 -21.69 5.05
CA GLY A 195 -0.50 -20.59 4.78
C GLY A 195 -0.87 -19.76 6.03
N GLU A 196 -1.08 -20.40 7.18
CA GLU A 196 -1.35 -19.69 8.43
C GLU A 196 -0.14 -18.88 8.90
N ALA A 197 1.06 -19.49 8.86
CA ALA A 197 2.30 -18.84 9.28
C ALA A 197 2.68 -17.66 8.35
N GLN A 198 2.45 -17.81 7.05
CA GLN A 198 2.69 -16.74 6.06
C GLN A 198 1.78 -15.53 6.33
N TYR A 199 0.50 -15.77 6.56
CA TYR A 199 -0.45 -14.69 6.89
C TYR A 199 -0.14 -14.04 8.23
N ASP A 200 0.16 -14.81 9.27
CA ASP A 200 0.54 -14.27 10.58
C ASP A 200 1.82 -13.43 10.52
N ALA A 201 2.84 -13.90 9.78
CA ALA A 201 4.07 -13.13 9.56
C ALA A 201 3.79 -11.80 8.87
N TRP A 202 2.96 -11.80 7.81
CA TRP A 202 2.54 -10.60 7.10
C TRP A 202 1.83 -9.59 8.01
N LYS A 203 0.91 -10.04 8.84
CA LYS A 203 0.17 -9.19 9.78
C LYS A 203 1.08 -8.70 10.91
N THR A 204 1.94 -9.57 11.41
CA THR A 204 2.85 -9.26 12.52
C THR A 204 3.88 -8.21 12.15
N ILE A 205 4.56 -8.33 10.99
CA ILE A 205 5.59 -7.35 10.59
C ILE A 205 5.00 -5.95 10.42
N GLN A 206 3.81 -5.81 9.85
CA GLN A 206 3.18 -4.52 9.66
C GLN A 206 2.67 -3.91 10.98
N ARG A 207 2.15 -4.73 11.91
CA ARG A 207 1.85 -4.28 13.27
C ARG A 207 3.11 -3.84 14.00
N ALA A 208 4.25 -4.53 13.77
CA ALA A 208 5.54 -4.12 14.34
C ALA A 208 5.97 -2.73 13.79
N HIS A 209 5.70 -2.42 12.53
CA HIS A 209 5.94 -1.07 12.01
C HIS A 209 5.11 -0.01 12.72
N ALA A 210 3.83 -0.29 13.01
CA ALA A 210 2.98 0.63 13.77
C ALA A 210 3.55 0.89 15.16
N ILE A 211 3.90 -0.17 15.90
CA ILE A 211 4.44 -0.11 17.26
C ILE A 211 5.79 0.63 17.29
N ALA A 212 6.74 0.18 16.46
CA ALA A 212 8.10 0.71 16.48
C ALA A 212 8.20 2.20 16.09
N ASN A 213 7.20 2.71 15.38
CA ASN A 213 7.15 4.09 14.89
C ASN A 213 6.09 4.95 15.59
N GLY A 214 5.16 4.34 16.33
CA GLY A 214 4.03 5.02 16.94
C GLY A 214 3.17 5.75 15.88
N VAL A 215 2.78 5.05 14.80
CA VAL A 215 1.96 5.56 13.69
C VAL A 215 0.87 4.54 13.33
N TYR A 216 -0.15 4.99 12.59
CA TYR A 216 -1.10 4.06 12.01
C TYR A 216 -0.47 3.32 10.82
N VAL A 217 -0.86 2.04 10.65
CA VAL A 217 -0.52 1.24 9.48
C VAL A 217 -1.80 0.71 8.86
N ALA A 218 -1.93 0.86 7.55
CA ALA A 218 -3.10 0.50 6.78
C ALA A 218 -2.68 -0.39 5.59
N ALA A 219 -2.89 -1.69 5.73
CA ALA A 219 -2.56 -2.69 4.73
C ALA A 219 -3.81 -3.09 3.96
N VAL A 220 -3.82 -2.83 2.65
CA VAL A 220 -4.93 -3.20 1.78
C VAL A 220 -4.48 -4.25 0.77
N ASN A 221 -5.11 -5.41 0.82
CA ASN A 221 -4.78 -6.54 -0.03
C ASN A 221 -5.89 -6.82 -1.05
N ARG A 222 -5.51 -7.51 -2.09
CA ARG A 222 -6.38 -8.13 -3.08
C ARG A 222 -7.07 -9.36 -2.48
N VAL A 223 -8.23 -9.73 -3.01
CA VAL A 223 -9.00 -10.92 -2.61
C VAL A 223 -9.42 -11.73 -3.83
N GLY A 224 -9.64 -13.02 -3.64
CA GLY A 224 -10.10 -13.93 -4.67
C GLY A 224 -8.98 -14.73 -5.35
N PHE A 225 -9.38 -15.61 -6.23
CA PHE A 225 -8.45 -16.47 -6.97
C PHE A 225 -8.23 -15.92 -8.38
N GLU A 226 -6.97 -15.83 -8.81
CA GLU A 226 -6.60 -15.37 -10.13
C GLU A 226 -5.63 -16.35 -10.81
N GLY A 227 -5.92 -16.67 -12.06
CA GLY A 227 -5.12 -17.57 -12.88
C GLY A 227 -5.72 -18.96 -13.05
N PRO A 228 -4.99 -19.88 -13.71
CA PRO A 228 -5.41 -21.26 -13.86
C PRO A 228 -5.53 -21.99 -12.51
N PRO A 229 -6.44 -22.97 -12.38
CA PRO A 229 -6.69 -23.67 -11.10
C PRO A 229 -5.46 -24.30 -10.44
N ASP A 230 -4.49 -24.72 -11.25
CA ASP A 230 -3.26 -25.39 -10.81
C ASP A 230 -2.06 -24.46 -10.69
N HIS A 231 -2.13 -23.25 -11.25
CA HIS A 231 -1.02 -22.27 -11.32
C HIS A 231 -1.49 -20.83 -11.01
N GLY A 232 -2.61 -20.69 -10.31
CA GLY A 232 -3.12 -19.41 -9.86
C GLY A 232 -2.66 -19.06 -8.45
N LEU A 233 -3.01 -17.85 -8.02
CA LEU A 233 -2.84 -17.36 -6.66
C LEU A 233 -4.20 -17.18 -5.99
N GLU A 234 -4.33 -17.67 -4.78
CA GLU A 234 -5.43 -17.32 -3.91
C GLU A 234 -5.02 -16.13 -3.05
N PHE A 235 -5.42 -14.91 -3.47
CA PHE A 235 -5.16 -13.72 -2.67
C PHE A 235 -5.96 -13.77 -1.39
N TRP A 236 -5.27 -13.67 -0.26
CA TRP A 236 -5.89 -13.97 1.04
C TRP A 236 -6.69 -12.83 1.66
N GLY A 237 -6.90 -11.71 0.94
CA GLY A 237 -7.64 -10.59 1.50
C GLY A 237 -7.07 -10.16 2.85
N GLY A 238 -7.91 -10.19 3.89
CA GLY A 238 -7.49 -9.95 5.26
C GLY A 238 -6.89 -8.56 5.49
N SER A 239 -7.23 -7.58 4.64
CA SER A 239 -6.83 -6.18 4.80
C SER A 239 -7.09 -5.71 6.22
N PHE A 240 -6.23 -4.83 6.76
CA PHE A 240 -6.41 -4.37 8.12
C PHE A 240 -5.83 -2.98 8.36
N ILE A 241 -6.27 -2.36 9.45
CA ILE A 241 -5.74 -1.12 9.97
C ILE A 241 -5.27 -1.34 11.40
N ALA A 242 -4.02 -0.98 11.69
CA ALA A 242 -3.44 -1.01 13.03
C ALA A 242 -3.24 0.41 13.56
N ASP A 243 -3.52 0.60 14.85
CA ASP A 243 -3.27 1.86 15.56
C ASP A 243 -1.77 2.00 15.95
N PRO A 244 -1.33 3.16 16.49
CA PRO A 244 0.05 3.40 16.87
C PRO A 244 0.63 2.44 17.92
N PHE A 245 -0.23 1.64 18.58
CA PHE A 245 0.18 0.60 19.53
C PHE A 245 0.10 -0.82 18.93
N GLY A 246 -0.15 -0.92 17.60
CA GLY A 246 -0.22 -2.17 16.86
C GLY A 246 -1.51 -2.95 17.09
N ARG A 247 -2.54 -2.37 17.71
CA ARG A 247 -3.86 -3.01 17.83
C ARG A 247 -4.56 -2.94 16.49
N VAL A 248 -5.09 -4.06 16.02
CA VAL A 248 -5.93 -4.09 14.83
C VAL A 248 -7.30 -3.48 15.17
N ILE A 249 -7.61 -2.33 14.56
CA ILE A 249 -8.85 -1.58 14.81
C ILE A 249 -9.91 -1.81 13.73
N ALA A 250 -9.52 -2.32 12.57
CA ALA A 250 -10.41 -2.80 11.52
C ALA A 250 -9.72 -3.93 10.75
N GLN A 251 -10.48 -4.94 10.34
CA GLN A 251 -9.97 -6.08 9.57
C GLN A 251 -11.06 -6.64 8.66
N ALA A 252 -10.70 -6.91 7.40
CA ALA A 252 -11.54 -7.57 6.41
C ALA A 252 -11.42 -9.10 6.51
N SER A 253 -12.40 -9.79 5.93
CA SER A 253 -12.36 -11.24 5.74
C SER A 253 -11.35 -11.66 4.68
N HIS A 254 -11.12 -12.97 4.60
CA HIS A 254 -10.20 -13.55 3.60
C HIS A 254 -10.84 -13.78 2.22
N ASP A 255 -12.15 -13.72 2.14
CA ASP A 255 -12.91 -14.26 1.00
C ASP A 255 -13.90 -13.28 0.36
N LYS A 256 -14.02 -12.04 0.89
CA LYS A 256 -15.03 -11.09 0.43
C LYS A 256 -14.42 -9.77 0.00
N GLU A 257 -15.13 -9.10 -0.90
CA GLU A 257 -14.91 -7.69 -1.19
C GLU A 257 -15.46 -6.84 -0.05
N GLU A 258 -14.62 -6.01 0.53
CA GLU A 258 -15.00 -5.19 1.69
C GLU A 258 -14.37 -3.80 1.63
N ILE A 259 -15.04 -2.84 2.25
CA ILE A 259 -14.49 -1.52 2.53
C ILE A 259 -14.29 -1.42 4.03
N LEU A 260 -13.04 -1.24 4.46
CA LEU A 260 -12.71 -0.96 5.85
C LEU A 260 -12.69 0.54 6.08
N ILE A 261 -13.23 0.97 7.22
CA ILE A 261 -13.18 2.37 7.65
C ILE A 261 -12.60 2.44 9.06
N ALA A 262 -11.67 3.38 9.28
CA ALA A 262 -11.17 3.68 10.61
C ALA A 262 -10.84 5.16 10.78
N ASP A 263 -10.96 5.65 12.00
CA ASP A 263 -10.52 7.00 12.37
C ASP A 263 -9.02 7.02 12.66
N VAL A 264 -8.35 8.04 12.16
CA VAL A 264 -6.96 8.38 12.47
C VAL A 264 -6.98 9.63 13.35
N ASP A 265 -6.48 9.50 14.55
CA ASP A 265 -6.35 10.62 15.49
C ASP A 265 -4.87 10.93 15.74
N PRO A 266 -4.34 12.04 15.23
CA PRO A 266 -2.95 12.44 15.46
C PRO A 266 -2.58 12.60 16.94
N ARG A 267 -3.56 12.88 17.82
CA ARG A 267 -3.32 12.97 19.26
C ARG A 267 -2.94 11.63 19.86
N VAL A 268 -3.50 10.51 19.34
CA VAL A 268 -3.13 9.16 19.77
C VAL A 268 -1.66 8.85 19.39
N ILE A 269 -1.18 9.37 18.26
CA ILE A 269 0.24 9.28 17.86
C ILE A 269 1.12 10.01 18.87
N ASP A 270 0.78 11.26 19.20
CA ASP A 270 1.54 12.06 20.15
C ASP A 270 1.54 11.43 21.55
N GLU A 271 0.38 11.00 22.05
CA GLU A 271 0.24 10.32 23.35
C GLU A 271 1.07 9.02 23.39
N THR A 272 0.97 8.19 22.34
CA THR A 272 1.75 6.96 22.24
C THR A 272 3.24 7.24 22.29
N ARG A 273 3.72 8.21 21.50
CA ARG A 273 5.15 8.57 21.44
C ARG A 273 5.68 9.23 22.69
N ARG A 274 4.82 9.91 23.49
CA ARG A 274 5.20 10.45 24.81
C ARG A 274 5.36 9.36 25.83
N ASN A 275 4.43 8.40 25.89
CA ASN A 275 4.39 7.35 26.92
C ASN A 275 5.30 6.15 26.56
N TRP A 276 5.46 5.85 25.27
CA TRP A 276 6.32 4.81 24.72
C TRP A 276 7.26 5.40 23.67
N PRO A 277 8.34 6.05 24.09
CA PRO A 277 9.12 6.97 23.24
C PRO A 277 10.14 6.27 22.34
N PHE A 278 9.79 5.17 21.70
CA PHE A 278 10.69 4.36 20.87
C PHE A 278 11.37 5.18 19.76
N LEU A 279 10.66 6.15 19.17
CA LEU A 279 11.22 7.01 18.13
C LEU A 279 12.26 8.01 18.70
N ARG A 280 11.98 8.58 19.88
CA ARG A 280 12.88 9.52 20.56
C ARG A 280 14.15 8.86 21.06
N ASP A 281 14.01 7.65 21.61
CA ASP A 281 15.10 6.96 22.32
C ASP A 281 16.02 6.14 21.38
N ARG A 282 15.90 6.38 20.08
CA ARG A 282 16.78 5.76 19.07
C ARG A 282 18.23 6.18 19.26
N ARG A 283 19.13 5.21 19.18
CA ARG A 283 20.60 5.42 19.25
C ARG A 283 21.14 5.73 17.85
N ILE A 284 20.79 6.91 17.33
CA ILE A 284 21.18 7.36 15.97
C ILE A 284 22.70 7.41 15.78
N ASP A 285 23.44 7.54 16.86
CA ASP A 285 24.91 7.48 16.93
C ASP A 285 25.48 6.08 16.60
N ALA A 286 24.67 5.02 16.71
CA ALA A 286 25.07 3.63 16.54
C ALA A 286 24.54 2.97 15.26
N TYR A 287 23.69 3.65 14.45
CA TYR A 287 23.00 3.03 13.33
C TYR A 287 23.71 3.14 11.98
N ALA A 288 24.88 3.77 11.90
CA ALA A 288 25.61 3.87 10.64
C ALA A 288 25.84 2.51 9.93
N PRO A 289 26.08 1.39 10.64
CA PRO A 289 26.28 0.10 9.99
C PRO A 289 25.08 -0.46 9.21
N ILE A 290 23.85 0.06 9.41
CA ILE A 290 22.63 -0.47 8.76
C ILE A 290 22.67 -0.38 7.22
N VAL A 291 23.52 0.48 6.66
CA VAL A 291 23.69 0.61 5.20
C VAL A 291 24.59 -0.48 4.61
N ASN A 292 25.23 -1.30 5.44
CA ASN A 292 26.01 -2.45 4.98
C ASN A 292 25.11 -3.67 4.86
N ARG A 293 25.32 -4.47 3.83
CA ARG A 293 24.57 -5.72 3.64
C ARG A 293 24.83 -6.75 4.74
N MET A 294 26.09 -6.83 5.19
CA MET A 294 26.55 -7.71 6.26
C MET A 294 27.68 -6.99 7.02
N LEU A 295 27.86 -7.35 8.30
CA LEU A 295 28.92 -6.82 9.17
C LEU A 295 30.02 -7.84 9.45
N ILE A 296 29.85 -9.06 8.95
CA ILE A 296 30.84 -10.15 8.98
C ILE A 296 31.50 -10.25 7.62
N GLY A 297 32.80 -10.22 7.56
CA GLY A 297 33.61 -10.35 6.34
C GLY A 297 35.06 -10.30 6.66
#